data_a8329bbabf70938f6d8c22339852de88
#
_entry.id   a8329bbabf70938f6d8c22339852de88
#
_cell.length_a   1.000
_cell.length_b   1.000
_cell.length_c   1.000
_cell.angle_alpha   90.00
_cell.angle_beta   90.00
_cell.angle_gamma   90.00
#
_symmetry.space_group_name_H-M   'P 1'
#
loop_
_entity.id
_entity.type
_entity.pdbx_description
1 polymer ?
#
loop_
_entity_poly.entity_id
_entity_poly.type
_entity_poly.pdbx_seq_one_letter_code
_entity_poly.pdbx_strand_id
1 'polypeptide(L)'
;PRPFDTGLDHDQLVDRFPQLADMVPRRQSDLLPQISAALDEMILAIRDHVVADGVTEDEVFNQGSFMSAHAYCTAALVYESALQLDVAEQMRARCQELLEVALRSVTLDLDGDGVIDEGEIDLRRSGGSSTDFRASWRGYVKSANDSRFTPTRGMRH
;
A
#
# COMPACT_ATOMS: atom_id res chain seq x y z
N PRO A 1 14.75 -12.22 3.78
CA PRO A 1 13.48 -11.63 3.34
C PRO A 1 13.21 -12.01 1.88
N ARG A 2 11.96 -12.26 1.55
CA ARG A 2 11.54 -12.49 0.17
C ARG A 2 11.13 -11.15 -0.43
N PRO A 3 11.45 -10.86 -1.71
CA PRO A 3 10.96 -9.64 -2.33
C PRO A 3 9.43 -9.62 -2.29
N PHE A 4 8.85 -8.43 -2.09
CA PHE A 4 7.41 -8.27 -2.07
C PHE A 4 6.79 -8.69 -3.41
N ASP A 5 5.87 -9.63 -3.38
CA ASP A 5 5.18 -10.16 -4.55
C ASP A 5 3.72 -10.50 -4.21
N THR A 6 2.79 -10.02 -4.99
CA THR A 6 1.36 -10.32 -4.83
C THR A 6 0.95 -11.64 -5.47
N GLY A 7 1.81 -12.23 -6.29
CA GLY A 7 1.53 -13.43 -7.07
C GLY A 7 0.59 -13.19 -8.28
N LEU A 8 0.37 -11.94 -8.69
CA LEU A 8 -0.44 -11.64 -9.87
C LEU A 8 0.34 -11.97 -11.15
N ASP A 9 -0.25 -12.80 -12.00
CA ASP A 9 0.26 -13.14 -13.32
C ASP A 9 -0.66 -12.63 -14.45
N HIS A 10 -0.21 -12.81 -15.70
CA HIS A 10 -0.96 -12.39 -16.89
C HIS A 10 -2.33 -13.08 -16.99
N ASP A 11 -2.38 -14.39 -16.76
CA ASP A 11 -3.60 -15.19 -16.92
C ASP A 11 -4.65 -14.77 -15.88
N GLN A 12 -4.26 -14.59 -14.63
CA GLN A 12 -5.11 -14.10 -13.56
C GLN A 12 -5.64 -12.69 -13.83
N LEU A 13 -4.80 -11.82 -14.43
CA LEU A 13 -5.22 -10.48 -14.81
C LEU A 13 -6.26 -10.51 -15.93
N VAL A 14 -6.04 -11.33 -16.97
CA VAL A 14 -6.98 -11.50 -18.10
C VAL A 14 -8.26 -12.20 -17.66
N ASP A 15 -8.19 -13.19 -16.78
CA ASP A 15 -9.39 -13.81 -16.19
C ASP A 15 -10.27 -12.79 -15.46
N ARG A 16 -9.66 -11.83 -14.79
CA ARG A 16 -10.38 -10.75 -14.08
C ARG A 16 -10.89 -9.66 -15.02
N PHE A 17 -10.10 -9.32 -16.04
CA PHE A 17 -10.39 -8.28 -17.03
C PHE A 17 -10.18 -8.81 -18.45
N PRO A 18 -11.12 -9.62 -19.00
CA PRO A 18 -10.95 -10.27 -20.30
C PRO A 18 -10.64 -9.31 -21.46
N GLN A 19 -11.14 -8.08 -21.37
CA GLN A 19 -10.88 -7.05 -22.39
C GLN A 19 -9.41 -6.62 -22.48
N LEU A 20 -8.61 -6.87 -21.46
CA LEU A 20 -7.18 -6.55 -21.49
C LEU A 20 -6.37 -7.49 -22.40
N ALA A 21 -6.91 -8.66 -22.72
CA ALA A 21 -6.27 -9.57 -23.68
C ALA A 21 -6.07 -8.93 -25.05
N ASP A 22 -7.02 -8.10 -25.48
CA ASP A 22 -6.97 -7.37 -26.76
C ASP A 22 -6.09 -6.11 -26.72
N MET A 23 -5.65 -5.72 -25.51
CA MET A 23 -4.85 -4.50 -25.28
C MET A 23 -3.36 -4.78 -25.10
N VAL A 24 -2.92 -6.02 -25.29
CA VAL A 24 -1.49 -6.35 -25.23
C VAL A 24 -0.75 -5.60 -26.33
N PRO A 25 0.29 -4.82 -26.02
CA PRO A 25 1.04 -4.08 -27.00
C PRO A 25 1.64 -4.99 -28.08
N ARG A 26 1.62 -4.56 -29.35
CA ARG A 26 2.02 -5.38 -30.51
C ARG A 26 3.45 -5.95 -30.44
N ARG A 27 4.30 -5.43 -29.56
CA ARG A 27 5.69 -5.87 -29.37
C ARG A 27 5.87 -6.74 -28.14
N GLN A 28 4.79 -7.06 -27.43
CA GLN A 28 4.77 -7.85 -26.19
C GLN A 28 3.91 -9.08 -26.41
N SER A 29 4.24 -10.17 -25.73
CA SER A 29 3.44 -11.41 -25.71
C SER A 29 2.40 -11.39 -24.58
N ASP A 30 2.58 -10.51 -23.59
CA ASP A 30 1.83 -10.48 -22.35
C ASP A 30 1.83 -9.07 -21.72
N LEU A 31 1.19 -8.94 -20.56
CA LEU A 31 1.12 -7.71 -19.78
C LEU A 31 2.10 -7.69 -18.58
N LEU A 32 3.08 -8.59 -18.54
CA LEU A 32 4.04 -8.65 -17.43
C LEU A 32 4.78 -7.33 -17.17
N PRO A 33 5.19 -6.55 -18.19
CA PRO A 33 5.81 -5.25 -17.94
C PRO A 33 4.88 -4.26 -17.22
N GLN A 34 3.58 -4.29 -17.53
CA GLN A 34 2.58 -3.43 -16.88
C GLN A 34 2.27 -3.92 -15.46
N ILE A 35 2.24 -5.24 -15.25
CA ILE A 35 2.12 -5.85 -13.92
C ILE A 35 3.30 -5.43 -13.04
N SER A 36 4.53 -5.54 -13.56
CA SER A 36 5.72 -5.11 -12.82
C SER A 36 5.72 -3.62 -12.50
N ALA A 37 5.35 -2.77 -13.46
CA ALA A 37 5.28 -1.33 -13.24
C ALA A 37 4.23 -0.95 -12.18
N ALA A 38 3.06 -1.60 -12.19
CA ALA A 38 2.03 -1.40 -11.18
C ALA A 38 2.49 -1.86 -9.79
N LEU A 39 3.25 -2.96 -9.72
CA LEU A 39 3.83 -3.44 -8.47
C LEU A 39 4.81 -2.43 -7.89
N ASP A 40 5.68 -1.86 -8.72
CA ASP A 40 6.64 -0.84 -8.29
C ASP A 40 5.95 0.40 -7.72
N GLU A 41 4.86 0.87 -8.36
CA GLU A 41 4.04 1.97 -7.82
C GLU A 41 3.42 1.63 -6.45
N MET A 42 2.90 0.41 -6.31
CA MET A 42 2.30 -0.05 -5.05
C MET A 42 3.33 -0.21 -3.93
N ILE A 43 4.51 -0.72 -4.25
CA ILE A 43 5.61 -0.87 -3.28
C ILE A 43 5.96 0.47 -2.64
N LEU A 44 5.98 1.55 -3.41
CA LEU A 44 6.22 2.89 -2.85
C LEU A 44 5.17 3.27 -1.81
N ALA A 45 3.89 3.03 -2.10
CA ALA A 45 2.81 3.32 -1.15
C ALA A 45 2.84 2.41 0.08
N ILE A 46 3.20 1.13 -0.08
CA ILE A 46 3.34 0.19 1.02
C ILE A 46 4.53 0.58 1.89
N ARG A 47 5.66 0.91 1.29
CA ARG A 47 6.87 1.37 1.98
C ARG A 47 6.59 2.61 2.82
N ASP A 48 5.90 3.60 2.26
CA ASP A 48 5.52 4.81 2.98
C ASP A 48 4.61 4.52 4.19
N HIS A 49 3.82 3.44 4.10
CA HIS A 49 2.95 3.02 5.20
C HIS A 49 3.70 2.30 6.30
N VAL A 50 4.61 1.39 5.98
CA VAL A 50 5.33 0.54 6.96
C VAL A 50 6.60 1.18 7.50
N VAL A 51 7.18 2.17 6.81
CA VAL A 51 8.42 2.85 7.23
C VAL A 51 8.30 3.53 8.61
N ALA A 52 7.10 3.92 8.98
CA ALA A 52 6.83 4.52 10.29
C ALA A 52 7.11 3.54 11.44
N ASP A 53 6.98 2.25 11.18
CA ASP A 53 7.24 1.16 12.14
C ASP A 53 8.70 0.64 12.04
N GLY A 54 9.51 1.23 11.16
CA GLY A 54 10.90 0.81 10.94
C GLY A 54 11.04 -0.49 10.15
N VAL A 55 9.99 -0.88 9.45
CA VAL A 55 9.84 -2.15 8.74
C VAL A 55 9.96 -1.92 7.23
N THR A 56 10.37 -2.93 6.49
CA THR A 56 10.43 -2.91 5.03
C THR A 56 9.21 -3.62 4.42
N GLU A 57 8.91 -3.34 3.16
CA GLU A 57 7.82 -4.00 2.43
C GLU A 57 7.99 -5.53 2.34
N ASP A 58 9.22 -6.02 2.39
CA ASP A 58 9.56 -7.45 2.31
C ASP A 58 9.13 -8.23 3.56
N GLU A 59 8.88 -7.54 4.68
CA GLU A 59 8.43 -8.10 5.96
C GLU A 59 6.91 -8.18 6.05
N VAL A 60 6.19 -7.76 5.00
CA VAL A 60 4.73 -7.93 4.93
C VAL A 60 4.40 -9.39 4.68
N PHE A 61 3.75 -10.04 5.65
CA PHE A 61 3.42 -11.46 5.59
C PHE A 61 2.29 -11.77 4.60
N ASN A 62 1.22 -10.98 4.62
CA ASN A 62 0.01 -11.22 3.83
C ASN A 62 0.04 -10.53 2.46
N GLN A 63 1.14 -10.66 1.72
CA GLN A 63 1.36 -10.02 0.42
C GLN A 63 0.24 -10.31 -0.59
N GLY A 64 -0.34 -11.52 -0.58
CA GLY A 64 -1.46 -11.90 -1.45
C GLY A 64 -2.74 -11.07 -1.25
N SER A 65 -2.92 -10.40 -0.10
CA SER A 65 -4.06 -9.51 0.13
C SER A 65 -4.04 -8.27 -0.77
N PHE A 66 -2.89 -7.94 -1.34
CA PHE A 66 -2.69 -6.83 -2.27
C PHE A 66 -2.97 -7.19 -3.73
N MET A 67 -3.17 -8.47 -4.06
CA MET A 67 -3.37 -8.93 -5.45
C MET A 67 -4.53 -8.19 -6.14
N SER A 68 -5.63 -7.95 -5.43
CA SER A 68 -6.78 -7.24 -6.01
C SER A 68 -6.46 -5.78 -6.34
N ALA A 69 -5.77 -5.07 -5.45
CA ALA A 69 -5.31 -3.71 -5.72
C ALA A 69 -4.34 -3.70 -6.89
N HIS A 70 -3.38 -4.63 -6.92
CA HIS A 70 -2.40 -4.78 -7.99
C HIS A 70 -3.07 -4.99 -9.36
N ALA A 71 -4.09 -5.85 -9.44
CA ALA A 71 -4.82 -6.09 -10.69
C ALA A 71 -5.52 -4.81 -11.21
N TYR A 72 -6.14 -4.00 -10.33
CA TYR A 72 -6.76 -2.74 -10.71
C TYR A 72 -5.75 -1.65 -11.09
N CYS A 73 -4.61 -1.56 -10.39
CA CYS A 73 -3.51 -0.67 -10.76
C CYS A 73 -2.95 -1.02 -12.14
N THR A 74 -2.72 -2.31 -12.40
CA THR A 74 -2.25 -2.78 -13.71
C THR A 74 -3.26 -2.44 -14.81
N ALA A 75 -4.56 -2.69 -14.57
CA ALA A 75 -5.60 -2.33 -15.52
C ALA A 75 -5.61 -0.82 -15.82
N ALA A 76 -5.44 0.02 -14.80
CA ALA A 76 -5.35 1.47 -14.99
C ALA A 76 -4.20 1.85 -15.95
N LEU A 77 -2.99 1.30 -15.74
CA LEU A 77 -1.83 1.55 -16.62
C LEU A 77 -2.08 1.10 -18.06
N VAL A 78 -2.74 -0.05 -18.25
CA VAL A 78 -3.07 -0.54 -19.60
C VAL A 78 -4.07 0.40 -20.28
N TYR A 79 -5.14 0.83 -19.59
CA TYR A 79 -6.12 1.77 -20.14
C TYR A 79 -5.51 3.17 -20.40
N GLU A 80 -4.60 3.65 -19.54
CA GLU A 80 -3.85 4.89 -19.79
C GLU A 80 -3.03 4.79 -21.07
N SER A 81 -2.35 3.66 -21.29
CA SER A 81 -1.55 3.43 -22.50
C SER A 81 -2.40 3.34 -23.75
N ALA A 82 -3.66 2.92 -23.63
CA ALA A 82 -4.64 2.88 -24.69
C ALA A 82 -5.44 4.20 -24.87
N LEU A 83 -5.08 5.25 -24.14
CA LEU A 83 -5.74 6.57 -24.12
C LEU A 83 -7.23 6.53 -23.70
N GLN A 84 -7.63 5.51 -22.96
CA GLN A 84 -8.97 5.38 -22.36
C GLN A 84 -8.96 5.98 -20.95
N LEU A 85 -8.77 7.28 -20.85
CA LEU A 85 -8.47 7.96 -19.58
C LEU A 85 -9.61 7.88 -18.56
N ASP A 86 -10.88 7.95 -19.01
CA ASP A 86 -12.03 7.86 -18.10
C ASP A 86 -12.11 6.49 -17.40
N VAL A 87 -11.79 5.42 -18.14
CA VAL A 87 -11.76 4.05 -17.59
C VAL A 87 -10.54 3.89 -16.69
N ALA A 88 -9.39 4.40 -17.11
CA ALA A 88 -8.17 4.35 -16.33
C ALA A 88 -8.34 5.04 -14.95
N GLU A 89 -9.00 6.21 -14.92
CA GLU A 89 -9.28 6.93 -13.68
C GLU A 89 -10.17 6.12 -12.73
N GLN A 90 -11.21 5.46 -13.25
CA GLN A 90 -12.07 4.57 -12.45
C GLN A 90 -11.28 3.37 -11.89
N MET A 91 -10.40 2.76 -12.72
CA MET A 91 -9.56 1.65 -12.27
C MET A 91 -8.56 2.11 -11.21
N ARG A 92 -7.97 3.29 -11.37
CA ARG A 92 -7.04 3.88 -10.42
C ARG A 92 -7.72 4.20 -9.08
N ALA A 93 -8.92 4.78 -9.11
CA ALA A 93 -9.70 5.03 -7.90
C ALA A 93 -10.01 3.71 -7.15
N ARG A 94 -10.39 2.66 -7.88
CA ARG A 94 -10.64 1.35 -7.28
C ARG A 94 -9.37 0.69 -6.75
N CYS A 95 -8.24 0.85 -7.43
CA CYS A 95 -6.93 0.42 -6.91
C CYS A 95 -6.64 1.07 -5.56
N GLN A 96 -6.81 2.39 -5.45
CA GLN A 96 -6.54 3.13 -4.20
C GLN A 96 -7.43 2.66 -3.05
N GLU A 97 -8.74 2.48 -3.28
CA GLU A 97 -9.66 1.95 -2.28
C GLU A 97 -9.21 0.57 -1.75
N LEU A 98 -8.87 -0.34 -2.67
CA LEU A 98 -8.44 -1.70 -2.31
C LEU A 98 -7.07 -1.70 -1.64
N LEU A 99 -6.17 -0.83 -2.06
CA LEU A 99 -4.86 -0.65 -1.44
C LEU A 99 -5.01 -0.16 0.01
N GLU A 100 -5.88 0.82 0.25
CA GLU A 100 -6.16 1.30 1.61
C GLU A 100 -6.74 0.19 2.50
N VAL A 101 -7.65 -0.64 1.96
CA VAL A 101 -8.20 -1.80 2.70
C VAL A 101 -7.10 -2.81 3.02
N ALA A 102 -6.24 -3.13 2.05
CA ALA A 102 -5.13 -4.06 2.25
C ALA A 102 -4.12 -3.53 3.28
N LEU A 103 -3.77 -2.25 3.21
CA LEU A 103 -2.86 -1.60 4.17
C LEU A 103 -3.39 -1.62 5.61
N ARG A 104 -4.72 -1.53 5.80
CA ARG A 104 -5.34 -1.68 7.13
C ARG A 104 -5.20 -3.09 7.71
N SER A 105 -5.03 -4.09 6.86
CA SER A 105 -4.92 -5.50 7.24
C SER A 105 -3.48 -6.03 7.15
N VAL A 106 -2.49 -5.16 6.99
CA VAL A 106 -1.08 -5.56 6.94
C VAL A 106 -0.71 -6.36 8.19
N THR A 107 -0.10 -7.49 7.97
CA THR A 107 0.49 -8.33 9.01
C THR A 107 1.98 -8.40 8.73
N LEU A 108 2.79 -8.16 9.75
CA LEU A 108 4.24 -8.11 9.64
C LEU A 108 4.83 -9.39 10.24
N ASP A 109 5.82 -9.95 9.56
CA ASP A 109 6.65 -11.06 10.00
C ASP A 109 8.07 -10.49 10.17
N LEU A 110 8.39 -10.08 11.40
CA LEU A 110 9.60 -9.31 11.68
C LEU A 110 10.86 -10.18 11.79
N ASP A 111 10.69 -11.45 12.15
CA ASP A 111 11.81 -12.38 12.27
C ASP A 111 11.99 -13.28 11.03
N GLY A 112 11.02 -13.28 10.12
CA GLY A 112 11.08 -13.98 8.83
C GLY A 112 10.91 -15.47 8.94
N ASP A 113 10.33 -15.98 10.04
CA ASP A 113 10.12 -17.41 10.28
C ASP A 113 8.86 -17.96 9.58
N GLY A 114 7.98 -17.07 9.08
CA GLY A 114 6.73 -17.41 8.41
C GLY A 114 5.59 -17.73 9.37
N VAL A 115 5.73 -17.39 10.65
CA VAL A 115 4.71 -17.53 11.70
C VAL A 115 4.48 -16.16 12.31
N ILE A 116 3.24 -15.84 12.65
CA ILE A 116 2.91 -14.56 13.29
C ILE A 116 2.87 -14.75 14.79
N ASP A 117 3.81 -14.18 15.49
CA ASP A 117 3.94 -14.24 16.94
C ASP A 117 3.07 -13.23 17.69
N GLU A 118 2.82 -13.49 18.99
CA GLU A 118 2.07 -12.56 19.85
C GLU A 118 2.70 -11.17 19.91
N GLY A 119 4.02 -11.05 19.85
CA GLY A 119 4.74 -9.78 19.82
C GLY A 119 4.49 -8.96 18.55
N GLU A 120 4.33 -9.61 17.42
CA GLU A 120 4.01 -9.02 16.13
C GLU A 120 2.56 -8.54 16.07
N ILE A 121 1.64 -9.29 16.71
CA ILE A 121 0.24 -8.90 16.90
C ILE A 121 0.13 -7.67 17.82
N ASP A 122 0.95 -7.58 18.85
CA ASP A 122 0.93 -6.48 19.81
C ASP A 122 1.45 -5.17 19.22
N LEU A 123 2.42 -5.22 18.30
CA LEU A 123 2.84 -4.04 17.52
C LEU A 123 1.68 -3.47 16.70
N ARG A 124 0.85 -4.32 16.14
CA ARG A 124 -0.36 -3.93 15.41
C ARG A 124 -1.42 -3.30 16.32
N ARG A 125 -1.56 -3.79 17.56
CA ARG A 125 -2.50 -3.24 18.57
C ARG A 125 -2.01 -1.93 19.16
N SER A 126 -0.72 -1.78 19.38
CA SER A 126 -0.12 -0.54 19.88
C SER A 126 -0.08 0.57 18.84
N GLY A 127 -0.08 0.24 17.55
CA GLY A 127 -0.13 1.19 16.44
C GLY A 127 -1.50 1.84 16.20
N GLY A 128 -2.56 1.43 16.92
CA GLY A 128 -3.91 1.95 16.74
C GLY A 128 -4.55 1.58 15.38
N SER A 129 -5.86 1.78 15.24
CA SER A 129 -6.50 1.65 13.93
C SER A 129 -5.94 2.71 12.98
N SER A 130 -5.91 2.44 11.67
CA SER A 130 -5.33 3.35 10.67
C SER A 130 -5.95 4.77 10.65
N THR A 131 -7.16 4.92 11.21
CA THR A 131 -7.78 6.22 11.52
C THR A 131 -7.08 6.94 12.68
N ASP A 132 -6.60 6.19 13.66
CA ASP A 132 -5.85 6.74 14.79
C ASP A 132 -4.40 7.06 14.42
N PHE A 133 -3.82 6.38 13.41
CA PHE A 133 -2.47 6.67 12.94
C PHE A 133 -2.36 8.09 12.36
N ARG A 134 -3.31 8.54 11.53
CA ARG A 134 -3.38 9.95 11.09
C ARG A 134 -3.67 10.91 12.25
N ALA A 135 -4.48 10.50 13.23
CA ALA A 135 -4.77 11.30 14.41
C ALA A 135 -3.60 11.31 15.40
N SER A 136 -2.93 10.19 15.61
CA SER A 136 -1.72 10.06 16.45
C SER A 136 -0.55 10.84 15.86
N TRP A 137 -0.35 10.79 14.55
CA TRP A 137 0.68 11.58 13.89
C TRP A 137 0.41 13.10 13.98
N ARG A 138 -0.84 13.51 13.80
CA ARG A 138 -1.24 14.91 14.04
C ARG A 138 -1.15 15.29 15.52
N GLY A 139 -1.42 14.36 16.43
CA GLY A 139 -1.30 14.54 17.87
C GLY A 139 0.15 14.66 18.32
N TYR A 140 1.06 13.86 17.76
CA TYR A 140 2.49 13.91 18.07
C TYR A 140 3.13 15.22 17.59
N VAL A 141 2.80 15.67 16.38
CA VAL A 141 3.25 16.98 15.87
C VAL A 141 2.66 18.13 16.69
N LYS A 142 1.40 18.01 17.13
CA LYS A 142 0.75 19.01 17.97
C LYS A 142 1.34 19.07 19.39
N SER A 143 1.64 17.90 19.98
CA SER A 143 2.27 17.81 21.30
C SER A 143 3.71 18.33 21.28
N ALA A 144 4.48 18.08 20.22
CA ALA A 144 5.84 18.60 20.09
C ALA A 144 5.88 20.12 19.90
N ASN A 145 4.86 20.71 19.29
CA ASN A 145 4.74 22.16 19.15
C ASN A 145 4.16 22.85 20.40
N ASP A 146 3.22 22.19 21.09
CA ASP A 146 2.60 22.76 22.31
C ASP A 146 3.58 22.80 23.49
N SER A 147 4.59 21.93 23.53
CA SER A 147 5.62 21.95 24.57
C SER A 147 6.64 23.08 24.42
N ARG A 148 6.67 23.78 23.28
CA ARG A 148 7.57 24.90 23.03
C ARG A 148 6.97 26.29 23.31
N PHE A 149 5.66 26.35 23.59
CA PHE A 149 4.94 27.59 23.82
C PHE A 149 4.09 27.51 25.10
N THR A 150 4.70 27.25 26.24
CA THR A 150 4.13 27.74 27.51
C THR A 150 4.76 29.11 27.81
N PRO A 151 4.05 30.22 27.63
CA PRO A 151 4.54 31.49 28.10
C PRO A 151 4.60 31.40 29.63
N THR A 152 5.80 31.53 30.17
CA THR A 152 6.00 31.76 31.60
C THR A 152 5.18 32.98 32.00
N ARG A 153 4.10 32.72 32.73
CA ARG A 153 3.22 33.76 33.29
C ARG A 153 4.05 34.47 34.34
N GLY A 154 4.60 35.66 33.97
CA GLY A 154 5.34 36.48 34.84
C GLY A 154 4.54 36.79 36.09
N MET A 155 5.17 36.56 37.25
CA MET A 155 4.72 37.05 38.56
C MET A 155 4.58 38.56 38.51
N ARG A 156 3.43 39.05 38.85
CA ARG A 156 3.23 40.43 39.23
C ARG A 156 3.68 40.61 40.68
N HIS A 157 4.56 41.54 40.89
CA HIS A 157 4.73 42.24 42.15
C HIS A 157 3.73 43.39 42.21
#